data_52c50c69c6fcb751600c8c159d47319c
#
_entry.id   52c50c69c6fcb751600c8c159d47319c
#
_cell.length_a   1.000
_cell.length_b   1.000
_cell.length_c   1.000
_cell.angle_alpha   90.00
_cell.angle_beta   90.00
_cell.angle_gamma   90.00
#
_symmetry.space_group_name_H-M   'P 1'
#
loop_
_entity.id
_entity.type
_entity.pdbx_description
1 polymer ?
#
loop_
_entity_poly.entity_id
_entity_poly.type
_entity_poly.pdbx_seq_one_letter_code
_entity_poly.pdbx_strand_id
1 'polypeptide(L)'
;RLGSDVLQLKPKEYELLLYMGQHKGQVLTREVILEHVWGWDFVGDSRTVDVHIRWLREKIEQNPESPQRIITVRGAGYRFEG
;
A
#
# COMPACT_ATOMS: atom_id res chain seq x y z
N ARG A 1 1.52 17.70 6.18
CA ARG A 1 1.58 17.73 4.76
C ARG A 1 2.69 16.85 4.22
N LEU A 2 2.40 16.20 3.13
CA LEU A 2 3.26 15.10 2.71
C LEU A 2 4.37 15.53 1.77
N GLY A 3 4.09 16.49 0.91
CA GLY A 3 4.95 16.71 -0.23
C GLY A 3 6.31 17.25 0.06
N SER A 4 6.43 18.34 0.81
CA SER A 4 7.73 18.95 1.02
C SER A 4 8.49 18.33 2.17
N ASP A 5 7.79 17.63 3.03
CA ASP A 5 8.46 16.93 4.10
C ASP A 5 9.11 15.68 3.56
N VAL A 6 10.19 15.29 4.17
CA VAL A 6 10.87 14.08 3.75
C VAL A 6 10.06 12.90 4.23
N LEU A 7 9.42 12.22 3.29
CA LEU A 7 8.77 10.96 3.60
C LEU A 7 9.83 9.88 3.65
N GLN A 8 10.06 9.38 4.85
CA GLN A 8 11.07 8.35 5.05
C GLN A 8 10.49 7.00 4.70
N LEU A 9 10.28 6.79 3.41
CA LEU A 9 9.74 5.53 2.93
C LEU A 9 10.86 4.54 2.67
N LYS A 10 10.67 3.33 3.15
CA LYS A 10 11.56 2.22 2.79
C LYS A 10 11.32 1.87 1.33
N PRO A 11 12.30 1.24 0.66
CA PRO A 11 12.14 0.97 -0.77
C PRO A 11 10.85 0.24 -1.13
N LYS A 12 10.47 -0.79 -0.36
CA LYS A 12 9.25 -1.52 -0.67
C LYS A 12 8.00 -0.70 -0.37
N GLU A 13 8.05 0.16 0.64
CA GLU A 13 6.94 1.07 0.90
C GLU A 13 6.74 2.03 -0.27
N TYR A 14 7.84 2.55 -0.79
CA TYR A 14 7.78 3.46 -1.93
C TYR A 14 7.22 2.75 -3.16
N GLU A 15 7.75 1.55 -3.45
CA GLU A 15 7.28 0.78 -4.60
C GLU A 15 5.80 0.45 -4.49
N LEU A 16 5.36 0.08 -3.29
CA LEU A 16 3.94 -0.23 -3.06
C LEU A 16 3.08 1.00 -3.30
N LEU A 17 3.47 2.13 -2.75
CA LEU A 17 2.70 3.36 -2.92
C LEU A 17 2.65 3.77 -4.38
N LEU A 18 3.78 3.66 -5.08
CA LEU A 18 3.84 3.99 -6.49
C LEU A 18 2.93 3.09 -7.31
N TYR A 19 2.98 1.79 -7.04
CA TYR A 19 2.12 0.85 -7.74
C TYR A 19 0.65 1.15 -7.52
N MET A 20 0.27 1.41 -6.27
CA MET A 20 -1.11 1.73 -5.96
C MET A 20 -1.54 3.05 -6.61
N GLY A 21 -0.64 4.02 -6.65
CA GLY A 21 -0.94 5.30 -7.28
C GLY A 21 -1.19 5.16 -8.79
N GLN A 22 -0.47 4.26 -9.43
CA GLN A 22 -0.66 3.98 -10.85
C GLN A 22 -1.99 3.31 -11.13
N HIS A 23 -2.60 2.72 -10.12
CA HIS A 23 -3.86 2.00 -10.25
C HIS A 23 -4.93 2.59 -9.34
N LYS A 24 -4.87 3.90 -9.17
CA LYS A 24 -5.79 4.63 -8.32
C LYS A 24 -7.24 4.29 -8.69
N GLY A 25 -8.04 4.02 -7.67
CA GLY A 25 -9.45 3.70 -7.86
C GLY A 25 -9.75 2.24 -8.13
N GLN A 26 -8.71 1.43 -8.36
CA GLN A 26 -8.91 0.01 -8.63
C GLN A 26 -8.67 -0.81 -7.38
N VAL A 27 -9.46 -1.86 -7.21
CA VAL A 27 -9.25 -2.80 -6.13
C VAL A 27 -8.12 -3.74 -6.54
N LEU A 28 -7.09 -3.79 -5.72
CA LEU A 28 -5.92 -4.62 -5.96
C LEU A 28 -5.91 -5.71 -4.90
N THR A 29 -5.88 -6.97 -5.35
CA THR A 29 -5.79 -8.09 -4.39
C THR A 29 -4.41 -8.11 -3.77
N ARG A 30 -4.31 -8.73 -2.59
CA ARG A 30 -3.01 -8.86 -1.94
C ARG A 30 -2.05 -9.65 -2.80
N GLU A 31 -2.54 -10.66 -3.49
CA GLU A 31 -1.71 -11.50 -4.37
C GLU A 31 -1.16 -10.68 -5.53
N VAL A 32 -2.00 -9.86 -6.15
CA VAL A 32 -1.55 -9.02 -7.26
C VAL A 32 -0.51 -8.03 -6.78
N ILE A 33 -0.74 -7.41 -5.62
CA ILE A 33 0.23 -6.47 -5.06
C ILE A 33 1.54 -7.18 -4.77
N LEU A 34 1.46 -8.36 -4.15
CA LEU A 34 2.66 -9.11 -3.81
C LEU A 34 3.45 -9.44 -5.06
N GLU A 35 2.77 -9.88 -6.10
CA GLU A 35 3.42 -10.27 -7.34
C GLU A 35 4.12 -9.09 -8.00
N HIS A 36 3.49 -7.93 -8.03
CA HIS A 36 4.03 -6.77 -8.75
C HIS A 36 5.07 -6.00 -7.95
N VAL A 37 4.98 -6.00 -6.63
CA VAL A 37 5.91 -5.25 -5.80
C VAL A 37 7.06 -6.12 -5.33
N TRP A 38 6.79 -7.35 -4.96
CA TRP A 38 7.83 -8.26 -4.45
C TRP A 38 8.32 -9.24 -5.49
N GLY A 39 7.48 -9.58 -6.47
CA GLY A 39 7.86 -10.52 -7.50
C GLY A 39 7.16 -11.86 -7.31
N TRP A 40 6.93 -12.55 -8.43
CA TRP A 40 6.19 -13.82 -8.41
C TRP A 40 6.96 -14.93 -7.71
N ASP A 41 8.28 -14.78 -7.59
CA ASP A 41 9.12 -15.77 -6.93
C ASP A 41 9.34 -15.47 -5.45
N PHE A 42 8.63 -14.49 -4.91
CA PHE A 42 8.76 -14.13 -3.51
C PHE A 42 8.30 -15.29 -2.63
N VAL A 43 9.12 -15.63 -1.66
CA VAL A 43 8.82 -16.69 -0.69
C VAL A 43 8.30 -16.04 0.58
N GLY A 44 7.01 -16.19 0.82
CA GLY A 44 6.35 -15.58 1.97
C GLY A 44 4.86 -15.58 1.72
N ASP A 45 4.11 -14.89 2.56
CA ASP A 45 2.67 -14.85 2.35
C ASP A 45 2.19 -13.40 2.24
N SER A 46 0.91 -13.26 1.92
CA SER A 46 0.34 -11.96 1.62
C SER A 46 0.23 -11.05 2.84
N ARG A 47 0.49 -11.55 4.04
CA ARG A 47 0.51 -10.68 5.22
C ARG A 47 1.62 -9.64 5.13
N THR A 48 2.65 -9.91 4.33
CA THR A 48 3.67 -8.92 4.06
C THR A 48 3.05 -7.64 3.49
N VAL A 49 2.08 -7.79 2.59
CA VAL A 49 1.37 -6.64 2.04
C VAL A 49 0.66 -5.87 3.16
N ASP A 50 -0.04 -6.59 4.03
CA ASP A 50 -0.79 -5.94 5.11
C ASP A 50 0.12 -5.14 6.02
N VAL A 51 1.29 -5.68 6.34
CA VAL A 51 2.25 -4.99 7.20
C VAL A 51 2.72 -3.70 6.53
N HIS A 52 3.04 -3.76 5.25
CA HIS A 52 3.52 -2.58 4.54
C HIS A 52 2.41 -1.55 4.33
N ILE A 53 1.17 -2.01 4.14
CA ILE A 53 0.02 -1.10 4.08
C ILE A 53 -0.11 -0.35 5.41
N ARG A 54 0.04 -1.07 6.52
CA ARG A 54 -0.05 -0.45 7.84
C ARG A 54 1.03 0.62 8.01
N TRP A 55 2.26 0.29 7.63
CA TRP A 55 3.36 1.24 7.74
C TRP A 55 3.11 2.47 6.86
N LEU A 56 2.62 2.26 5.64
CA LEU A 56 2.29 3.37 4.75
C LEU A 56 1.21 4.26 5.36
N ARG A 57 0.17 3.65 5.91
CA ARG A 57 -0.90 4.44 6.53
C ARG A 57 -0.37 5.33 7.64
N GLU A 58 0.58 4.81 8.42
CA GLU A 58 1.17 5.61 9.48
C GLU A 58 1.90 6.83 8.95
N LYS A 59 2.33 6.77 7.70
CA LYS A 59 3.11 7.84 7.10
C LYS A 59 2.30 8.79 6.25
N ILE A 60 1.26 8.32 5.59
CA ILE A 60 0.53 9.14 4.64
C ILE A 60 -0.91 9.46 5.07
N GLU A 61 -1.47 8.74 6.03
CA GLU A 61 -2.82 9.02 6.49
C GLU A 61 -2.77 9.98 7.65
N GLN A 62 -3.72 10.90 7.66
CA GLN A 62 -3.86 11.81 8.78
C GLN A 62 -4.25 11.04 10.04
N ASN A 63 -5.12 10.05 9.88
CA ASN A 63 -5.49 9.15 10.95
C ASN A 63 -5.42 7.73 10.41
N PRO A 64 -4.36 6.97 10.74
CA PRO A 64 -4.20 5.62 10.20
C PRO A 64 -5.35 4.67 10.56
N GLU A 65 -6.05 4.93 11.66
CA GLU A 65 -7.17 4.08 12.05
C GLU A 65 -8.44 4.38 11.27
N SER A 66 -8.47 5.53 10.59
CA SER A 66 -9.58 5.89 9.72
C SER A 66 -9.01 6.31 8.37
N PRO A 67 -8.39 5.39 7.65
CA PRO A 67 -7.70 5.75 6.42
C PRO A 67 -8.66 6.23 5.34
N GLN A 68 -8.22 7.24 4.61
CA GLN A 68 -8.99 7.77 3.51
C GLN A 68 -8.25 7.67 2.18
N ARG A 69 -6.96 7.37 2.21
CA ARG A 69 -6.17 7.23 1.00
C ARG A 69 -6.00 5.79 0.60
N ILE A 70 -5.68 4.93 1.54
CA ILE A 70 -5.56 3.50 1.29
C ILE A 70 -6.73 2.83 1.98
N ILE A 71 -7.69 2.37 1.20
CA ILE A 71 -8.93 1.82 1.71
C ILE A 71 -8.85 0.30 1.69
N THR A 72 -9.24 -0.33 2.78
CA THR A 72 -9.38 -1.78 2.82
C THR A 72 -10.73 -2.15 2.22
N VAL A 73 -10.69 -2.99 1.20
CA VAL A 73 -11.92 -3.52 0.60
C VAL A 73 -12.05 -4.95 1.10
N ARG A 74 -12.95 -5.14 2.04
CA ARG A 74 -13.05 -6.41 2.75
C ARG A 74 -13.32 -7.55 1.79
N GLY A 75 -12.55 -8.62 1.95
CA GLY A 75 -12.66 -9.79 1.11
C GLY A 75 -12.05 -9.65 -0.27
N ALA A 76 -11.52 -8.48 -0.62
CA ALA A 76 -10.99 -8.26 -1.96
C ALA A 76 -9.54 -7.77 -1.94
N GLY A 77 -9.21 -6.80 -1.11
CA GLY A 77 -7.84 -6.29 -1.06
C GLY A 77 -7.82 -4.83 -0.65
N TYR A 78 -7.09 -4.03 -1.43
CA TYR A 78 -6.91 -2.62 -1.11
C TYR A 78 -7.19 -1.75 -2.33
N ARG A 79 -7.59 -0.52 -2.08
CA ARG A 79 -7.84 0.45 -3.13
C ARG A 79 -7.23 1.79 -2.70
N PHE A 80 -6.49 2.41 -3.62
CA PHE A 80 -5.88 3.71 -3.34
C PHE A 80 -6.78 4.81 -3.90
N GLU A 81 -7.17 5.73 -3.03
CA GLU A 81 -8.04 6.83 -3.44
C GLU A 81 -7.28 8.13 -3.65
N GLY A 82 -6.05 8.18 -3.23
CA GLY A 82 -5.26 9.40 -3.36
C GLY A 82 -5.38 10.26 -2.16
#